data_9dd4010eb2af16f91237204ea858feda
#
_entry.id   9dd4010eb2af16f91237204ea858feda
#
_cell.length_a   1.000
_cell.length_b   1.000
_cell.length_c   1.000
_cell.angle_alpha   90.00
_cell.angle_beta   90.00
_cell.angle_gamma   90.00
#
_symmetry.space_group_name_H-M   'P 1'
#
loop_
_entity.id
_entity.type
_entity.pdbx_description
1 polymer ?
#
loop_
_entity_poly.entity_id
_entity_poly.type
_entity_poly.pdbx_seq_one_letter_code
_entity_poly.pdbx_strand_id
1 'polypeptide(L)'
;MPRIIFPFESAHVHLAVEGSTGGTTLGLHMAADAIRDGGRVLWASPDMPDGVRFGQLFEHLSLADSSKFHAMNLVGNLSQAVDVLVETSTALPSVRLVVLDDWCAHSGRIPIDRINDMSKLASSLGDDISLLLISKAGINAGDSQSDLTVRGKEKMQQAGFQIWTLTRKQDGPKRTVTINDEIIECRIDDEGFVAR
;
A
#
# COMPACT_ATOMS: atom_id res chain seq x y z
N MET A 1 8.92 -13.66 -16.26
CA MET A 1 9.63 -12.36 -16.21
C MET A 1 10.09 -12.14 -14.77
N PRO A 2 11.19 -11.41 -14.50
CA PRO A 2 11.62 -11.23 -13.13
C PRO A 2 10.60 -10.37 -12.35
N ARG A 3 10.30 -10.79 -11.12
CA ARG A 3 9.48 -10.08 -10.16
C ARG A 3 10.19 -8.76 -9.80
N ILE A 4 9.44 -7.67 -9.73
CA ILE A 4 10.00 -6.37 -9.33
C ILE A 4 10.13 -6.31 -7.82
N ILE A 5 11.29 -5.90 -7.35
CA ILE A 5 11.50 -5.54 -5.94
C ILE A 5 11.43 -4.03 -5.84
N PHE A 6 10.44 -3.52 -5.10
CA PHE A 6 10.29 -2.09 -4.89
C PHE A 6 11.20 -1.60 -3.76
N PRO A 7 11.82 -0.40 -3.87
CA PRO A 7 12.68 0.16 -2.83
C PRO A 7 11.82 0.69 -1.66
N PHE A 8 11.54 -0.17 -0.68
CA PHE A 8 10.54 0.12 0.35
C PHE A 8 11.05 -0.09 1.79
N GLU A 9 12.33 -0.32 1.99
CA GLU A 9 12.89 -0.52 3.33
C GLU A 9 12.82 0.78 4.16
N SER A 10 12.26 0.67 5.36
CA SER A 10 12.12 1.77 6.33
C SER A 10 11.42 3.02 5.75
N ALA A 11 10.55 2.85 4.76
CA ALA A 11 9.87 3.94 4.09
C ALA A 11 8.40 4.07 4.55
N HIS A 12 7.95 5.30 4.67
CA HIS A 12 6.52 5.61 4.82
C HIS A 12 6.00 6.14 3.49
N VAL A 13 5.11 5.41 2.85
CA VAL A 13 4.61 5.69 1.50
C VAL A 13 3.12 5.89 1.47
N HIS A 14 2.68 6.95 0.82
CA HIS A 14 1.31 7.13 0.37
C HIS A 14 1.23 6.81 -1.13
N LEU A 15 0.67 5.65 -1.45
CA LEU A 15 0.40 5.18 -2.81
C LEU A 15 -0.97 5.69 -3.27
N ALA A 16 -0.97 6.60 -4.22
CA ALA A 16 -2.18 7.09 -4.88
C ALA A 16 -2.44 6.25 -6.15
N VAL A 17 -3.60 5.62 -6.22
CA VAL A 17 -3.92 4.61 -7.22
C VAL A 17 -5.04 5.09 -8.15
N GLU A 18 -4.81 5.05 -9.45
CA GLU A 18 -5.87 5.16 -10.44
C GLU A 18 -6.87 4.01 -10.27
N GLY A 19 -8.16 4.27 -10.44
CA GLY A 19 -9.22 3.27 -10.21
C GLY A 19 -8.97 1.95 -10.93
N SER A 20 -9.12 0.84 -10.22
CA SER A 20 -9.00 -0.54 -10.76
C SER A 20 -7.65 -0.87 -11.42
N THR A 21 -6.56 -0.26 -10.97
CA THR A 21 -5.21 -0.52 -11.51
C THR A 21 -4.38 -1.53 -10.72
N GLY A 22 -4.89 -2.01 -9.57
CA GLY A 22 -4.23 -3.07 -8.79
C GLY A 22 -3.44 -2.55 -7.58
N GLY A 23 -3.93 -1.52 -6.89
CA GLY A 23 -3.30 -1.01 -5.65
C GLY A 23 -3.19 -2.08 -4.58
N THR A 24 -4.29 -2.77 -4.25
CA THR A 24 -4.30 -3.93 -3.33
C THR A 24 -3.32 -5.01 -3.77
N THR A 25 -3.24 -5.28 -5.08
CA THR A 25 -2.28 -6.24 -5.64
C THR A 25 -0.82 -5.80 -5.38
N LEU A 26 -0.51 -4.50 -5.52
CA LEU A 26 0.82 -3.98 -5.21
C LEU A 26 1.14 -4.13 -3.71
N GLY A 27 0.18 -3.80 -2.85
CA GLY A 27 0.33 -4.01 -1.41
C GLY A 27 0.57 -5.47 -1.03
N LEU A 28 -0.20 -6.41 -1.61
CA LEU A 28 -0.01 -7.85 -1.40
C LEU A 28 1.33 -8.36 -1.95
N HIS A 29 1.76 -7.84 -3.11
CA HIS A 29 3.07 -8.15 -3.69
C HIS A 29 4.19 -7.78 -2.72
N MET A 30 4.17 -6.56 -2.18
CA MET A 30 5.16 -6.09 -1.20
C MET A 30 5.05 -6.86 0.13
N ALA A 31 3.84 -7.25 0.55
CA ALA A 31 3.61 -8.06 1.73
C ALA A 31 4.24 -9.47 1.57
N ALA A 32 4.07 -10.10 0.41
CA ALA A 32 4.69 -11.39 0.12
C ALA A 32 6.22 -11.31 0.12
N ASP A 33 6.80 -10.21 -0.40
CA ASP A 33 8.25 -9.98 -0.37
C ASP A 33 8.75 -9.80 1.07
N ALA A 34 8.08 -8.98 1.88
CA ALA A 34 8.44 -8.78 3.29
C ALA A 34 8.39 -10.09 4.10
N ILE A 35 7.41 -10.96 3.82
CA ILE A 35 7.29 -12.27 4.48
C ILE A 35 8.38 -13.22 4.00
N ARG A 36 8.67 -13.27 2.70
CA ARG A 36 9.76 -14.06 2.14
C ARG A 36 11.10 -13.72 2.79
N ASP A 37 11.31 -12.44 3.09
CA ASP A 37 12.52 -11.94 3.74
C ASP A 37 12.48 -12.10 5.29
N GLY A 38 11.52 -12.87 5.80
CA GLY A 38 11.42 -13.28 7.21
C GLY A 38 10.55 -12.37 8.10
N GLY A 39 10.02 -11.26 7.55
CA GLY A 39 9.19 -10.30 8.26
C GLY A 39 7.75 -10.77 8.51
N ARG A 40 7.06 -10.06 9.40
CA ARG A 40 5.59 -10.08 9.55
C ARG A 40 4.97 -8.86 8.92
N VAL A 41 3.75 -9.02 8.45
CA VAL A 41 2.95 -7.96 7.85
C VAL A 41 1.67 -7.77 8.65
N LEU A 42 1.37 -6.52 8.97
CA LEU A 42 0.06 -6.10 9.49
C LEU A 42 -0.71 -5.44 8.35
N TRP A 43 -1.88 -5.98 8.05
CA TRP A 43 -2.76 -5.47 6.99
C TRP A 43 -4.08 -4.98 7.58
N ALA A 44 -4.47 -3.75 7.27
CA ALA A 44 -5.74 -3.19 7.68
C ALA A 44 -6.49 -2.64 6.46
N SER A 45 -7.74 -3.04 6.27
CA SER A 45 -8.60 -2.59 5.16
C SER A 45 -10.07 -2.70 5.52
N PRO A 46 -10.97 -1.87 4.92
CA PRO A 46 -12.41 -2.02 5.10
C PRO A 46 -12.92 -3.38 4.61
N ASP A 47 -12.39 -3.83 3.48
CA ASP A 47 -12.68 -5.12 2.87
C ASP A 47 -11.41 -5.97 2.78
N MET A 48 -11.51 -7.26 3.09
CA MET A 48 -10.36 -8.16 2.94
C MET A 48 -9.98 -8.30 1.46
N PRO A 49 -8.68 -8.44 1.17
CA PRO A 49 -8.21 -8.71 -0.19
C PRO A 49 -8.90 -9.94 -0.80
N ASP A 50 -9.08 -9.91 -2.12
CA ASP A 50 -9.63 -11.05 -2.86
C ASP A 50 -8.81 -12.32 -2.62
N GLY A 51 -9.48 -13.40 -2.21
CA GLY A 51 -8.83 -14.64 -1.78
C GLY A 51 -8.08 -15.36 -2.91
N VAL A 52 -8.56 -15.25 -4.16
CA VAL A 52 -7.88 -15.84 -5.34
C VAL A 52 -6.58 -15.08 -5.58
N ARG A 53 -6.66 -13.75 -5.57
CA ARG A 53 -5.50 -12.89 -5.78
C ARG A 53 -4.46 -13.04 -4.65
N PHE A 54 -4.92 -13.13 -3.42
CA PHE A 54 -4.06 -13.45 -2.29
C PHE A 54 -3.35 -14.79 -2.50
N GLY A 55 -4.09 -15.84 -2.85
CA GLY A 55 -3.52 -17.17 -3.11
C GLY A 55 -2.44 -17.17 -4.20
N GLN A 56 -2.68 -16.48 -5.32
CA GLN A 56 -1.70 -16.34 -6.40
C GLN A 56 -0.38 -15.71 -5.92
N LEU A 57 -0.48 -14.59 -5.22
CA LEU A 57 0.70 -13.83 -4.78
C LEU A 57 1.49 -14.53 -3.67
N PHE A 58 0.84 -15.38 -2.88
CA PHE A 58 1.42 -16.11 -1.76
C PHE A 58 1.74 -17.58 -2.07
N GLU A 59 1.50 -18.05 -3.31
CA GLU A 59 1.69 -19.43 -3.72
C GLU A 59 3.11 -19.96 -3.46
N HIS A 60 4.10 -19.08 -3.61
CA HIS A 60 5.51 -19.43 -3.41
C HIS A 60 5.94 -19.47 -1.92
N LEU A 61 5.07 -19.07 -0.99
CA LEU A 61 5.32 -19.07 0.44
C LEU A 61 4.82 -20.37 1.07
N SER A 62 5.52 -20.86 2.10
CA SER A 62 5.01 -21.94 2.91
C SER A 62 3.79 -21.54 3.74
N LEU A 63 3.00 -22.50 4.24
CA LEU A 63 1.90 -22.19 5.16
C LEU A 63 2.39 -21.49 6.44
N ALA A 64 3.57 -21.87 6.94
CA ALA A 64 4.18 -21.23 8.08
C ALA A 64 4.56 -19.76 7.78
N ASP A 65 5.08 -19.48 6.59
CA ASP A 65 5.37 -18.09 6.17
C ASP A 65 4.08 -17.31 5.93
N SER A 66 3.09 -17.87 5.26
CA SER A 66 1.79 -17.20 5.04
C SER A 66 1.09 -16.83 6.35
N SER A 67 1.33 -17.57 7.44
CA SER A 67 0.80 -17.23 8.78
C SER A 67 1.39 -15.95 9.39
N LYS A 68 2.43 -15.39 8.79
CA LYS A 68 3.00 -14.09 9.17
C LYS A 68 2.22 -12.90 8.62
N PHE A 69 1.22 -13.13 7.79
CA PHE A 69 0.27 -12.11 7.32
C PHE A 69 -0.88 -11.98 8.32
N HIS A 70 -0.96 -10.85 9.01
CA HIS A 70 -1.98 -10.55 10.01
C HIS A 70 -2.92 -9.49 9.48
N ALA A 71 -4.16 -9.88 9.18
CA ALA A 71 -5.16 -8.97 8.62
C ALA A 71 -6.19 -8.57 9.68
N MET A 72 -6.62 -7.31 9.63
CA MET A 72 -7.71 -6.78 10.43
C MET A 72 -8.67 -5.95 9.57
N ASN A 73 -9.95 -5.96 9.91
CA ASN A 73 -10.94 -5.10 9.29
C ASN A 73 -10.87 -3.68 9.88
N LEU A 74 -10.81 -2.68 9.00
CA LEU A 74 -10.99 -1.27 9.36
C LEU A 74 -12.48 -0.96 9.52
N VAL A 75 -13.06 -1.40 10.65
CA VAL A 75 -14.44 -1.12 11.00
C VAL A 75 -14.48 -0.04 12.07
N GLY A 76 -15.24 1.04 11.84
CA GLY A 76 -15.44 2.09 12.83
C GLY A 76 -14.40 3.21 12.80
N ASN A 77 -13.73 3.48 13.92
CA ASN A 77 -12.86 4.64 14.06
C ASN A 77 -11.42 4.33 13.65
N LEU A 78 -10.88 5.07 12.66
CA LEU A 78 -9.51 4.93 12.19
C LEU A 78 -8.47 5.14 13.30
N SER A 79 -8.71 6.09 14.20
CA SER A 79 -7.78 6.36 15.31
C SER A 79 -7.64 5.15 16.24
N GLN A 80 -8.71 4.40 16.50
CA GLN A 80 -8.65 3.16 17.27
C GLN A 80 -7.88 2.06 16.51
N ALA A 81 -8.07 1.97 15.20
CA ALA A 81 -7.29 1.03 14.38
C ALA A 81 -5.79 1.35 14.41
N VAL A 82 -5.43 2.64 14.41
CA VAL A 82 -4.05 3.10 14.56
C VAL A 82 -3.47 2.64 15.89
N ASP A 83 -4.19 2.81 16.99
CA ASP A 83 -3.73 2.38 18.32
C ASP A 83 -3.49 0.86 18.36
N VAL A 84 -4.40 0.06 17.79
CA VAL A 84 -4.25 -1.40 17.68
C VAL A 84 -3.05 -1.79 16.83
N LEU A 85 -2.83 -1.11 15.68
CA LEU A 85 -1.67 -1.38 14.82
C LEU A 85 -0.34 -1.07 15.53
N VAL A 86 -0.26 0.04 16.25
CA VAL A 86 0.93 0.40 17.04
C VAL A 86 1.19 -0.64 18.13
N GLU A 87 0.17 -1.01 18.91
CA GLU A 87 0.28 -2.02 19.96
C GLU A 87 0.71 -3.37 19.37
N THR A 88 0.07 -3.81 18.27
CA THR A 88 0.39 -5.07 17.62
C THR A 88 1.80 -5.07 17.03
N SER A 89 2.24 -3.97 16.44
CA SER A 89 3.60 -3.85 15.88
C SER A 89 4.68 -3.95 16.94
N THR A 90 4.38 -3.54 18.17
CA THR A 90 5.28 -3.65 19.33
C THR A 90 5.24 -5.04 19.96
N ALA A 91 4.06 -5.67 19.99
CA ALA A 91 3.87 -6.98 20.63
C ALA A 91 4.37 -8.15 19.78
N LEU A 92 4.27 -8.05 18.44
CA LEU A 92 4.70 -9.12 17.54
C LEU A 92 6.17 -8.92 17.13
N PRO A 93 6.99 -9.98 17.19
CA PRO A 93 8.38 -9.89 16.75
C PRO A 93 8.47 -9.79 15.23
N SER A 94 9.48 -9.10 14.73
CA SER A 94 9.83 -9.05 13.30
C SER A 94 8.76 -8.47 12.38
N VAL A 95 7.90 -7.56 12.85
CA VAL A 95 7.04 -6.79 11.96
C VAL A 95 7.94 -5.92 11.08
N ARG A 96 7.72 -5.96 9.76
CA ARG A 96 8.51 -5.20 8.78
C ARG A 96 7.65 -4.30 7.90
N LEU A 97 6.36 -4.61 7.79
CA LEU A 97 5.45 -3.86 6.94
C LEU A 97 4.09 -3.73 7.60
N VAL A 98 3.58 -2.50 7.61
CA VAL A 98 2.19 -2.19 7.94
C VAL A 98 1.53 -1.64 6.67
N VAL A 99 0.38 -2.18 6.29
CA VAL A 99 -0.39 -1.73 5.13
C VAL A 99 -1.77 -1.29 5.59
N LEU A 100 -2.18 -0.09 5.18
CA LEU A 100 -3.58 0.35 5.27
C LEU A 100 -4.12 0.53 3.85
N ASP A 101 -4.95 -0.40 3.40
CA ASP A 101 -5.58 -0.36 2.08
C ASP A 101 -6.97 0.29 2.18
N ASP A 102 -7.26 1.23 1.28
CA ASP A 102 -8.48 2.05 1.28
C ASP A 102 -8.74 2.76 2.64
N TRP A 103 -7.69 3.32 3.24
CA TRP A 103 -7.73 3.95 4.57
C TRP A 103 -8.57 5.23 4.65
N CYS A 104 -8.97 5.80 3.52
CA CYS A 104 -9.81 6.99 3.42
C CYS A 104 -10.87 6.84 2.33
N ALA A 105 -11.88 7.69 2.34
CA ALA A 105 -12.93 7.69 1.32
C ALA A 105 -12.36 7.74 -0.09
N HIS A 106 -13.01 7.10 -1.05
CA HIS A 106 -12.52 6.96 -2.44
C HIS A 106 -12.51 8.28 -3.23
N SER A 107 -13.22 9.30 -2.77
CA SER A 107 -13.31 10.60 -3.43
C SER A 107 -13.33 11.75 -2.44
N GLY A 108 -13.22 12.98 -2.94
CA GLY A 108 -13.23 14.19 -2.13
C GLY A 108 -11.89 14.44 -1.44
N ARG A 109 -11.89 15.45 -0.57
CA ARG A 109 -10.69 15.83 0.20
C ARG A 109 -10.47 14.90 1.37
N ILE A 110 -9.23 14.49 1.60
CA ILE A 110 -8.87 13.73 2.81
C ILE A 110 -8.95 14.67 4.02
N PRO A 111 -9.77 14.35 5.05
CA PRO A 111 -9.85 15.14 6.27
C PRO A 111 -8.49 15.23 6.98
N ILE A 112 -8.23 16.35 7.65
CA ILE A 112 -6.94 16.59 8.31
C ILE A 112 -6.71 15.66 9.51
N ASP A 113 -7.76 15.31 10.24
CA ASP A 113 -7.71 14.36 11.34
C ASP A 113 -7.22 12.97 10.88
N ARG A 114 -7.67 12.50 9.72
CA ARG A 114 -7.16 11.25 9.13
C ARG A 114 -5.69 11.32 8.74
N ILE A 115 -5.23 12.47 8.23
CA ILE A 115 -3.80 12.68 7.95
C ILE A 115 -2.99 12.68 9.26
N ASN A 116 -3.52 13.30 10.31
CA ASN A 116 -2.90 13.29 11.63
C ASN A 116 -2.82 11.88 12.23
N ASP A 117 -3.87 11.05 12.05
CA ASP A 117 -3.84 9.65 12.45
C ASP A 117 -2.74 8.87 11.73
N MET A 118 -2.55 9.10 10.44
CA MET A 118 -1.47 8.44 9.67
C MET A 118 -0.09 8.95 10.08
N SER A 119 0.05 10.24 10.37
CA SER A 119 1.29 10.81 10.90
C SER A 119 1.63 10.23 12.29
N LYS A 120 0.63 10.07 13.16
CA LYS A 120 0.77 9.40 14.45
C LYS A 120 1.23 7.95 14.28
N LEU A 121 0.59 7.19 13.39
CA LEU A 121 0.99 5.83 13.10
C LEU A 121 2.45 5.78 12.65
N ALA A 122 2.82 6.55 11.63
CA ALA A 122 4.17 6.60 11.09
C ALA A 122 5.23 6.90 12.16
N SER A 123 4.96 7.88 13.03
CA SER A 123 5.88 8.27 14.11
C SER A 123 5.95 7.28 15.29
N SER A 124 4.97 6.36 15.39
CA SER A 124 4.89 5.37 16.47
C SER A 124 5.41 3.99 16.08
N LEU A 125 5.63 3.75 14.79
CA LEU A 125 6.26 2.51 14.32
C LEU A 125 7.77 2.54 14.56
N GLY A 126 8.38 1.36 14.72
CA GLY A 126 9.84 1.22 14.81
C GLY A 126 10.54 1.62 13.51
N ASP A 127 11.78 2.08 13.61
CA ASP A 127 12.56 2.60 12.49
C ASP A 127 12.77 1.59 11.34
N ASP A 128 12.63 0.31 11.61
CA ASP A 128 12.77 -0.79 10.66
C ASP A 128 11.42 -1.29 10.12
N ILE A 129 10.32 -0.62 10.44
CA ILE A 129 8.97 -0.94 9.96
C ILE A 129 8.55 0.05 8.87
N SER A 130 8.28 -0.46 7.70
CA SER A 130 7.73 0.32 6.59
C SER A 130 6.22 0.47 6.71
N LEU A 131 5.69 1.62 6.26
CA LEU A 131 4.25 1.90 6.24
C LEU A 131 3.78 2.21 4.82
N LEU A 132 2.83 1.42 4.32
CA LEU A 132 2.19 1.61 3.02
C LEU A 132 0.72 2.02 3.20
N LEU A 133 0.39 3.22 2.78
CA LEU A 133 -0.98 3.71 2.72
C LEU A 133 -1.47 3.69 1.27
N ILE A 134 -2.54 2.96 0.99
CA ILE A 134 -3.12 2.86 -0.36
C ILE A 134 -4.44 3.62 -0.39
N SER A 135 -4.57 4.55 -1.34
CA SER A 135 -5.81 5.30 -1.54
C SER A 135 -6.11 5.56 -3.02
N LYS A 136 -7.38 5.75 -3.35
CA LYS A 136 -7.77 6.15 -4.71
C LYS A 136 -7.28 7.58 -4.99
N ALA A 137 -6.69 7.77 -6.15
CA ALA A 137 -6.37 9.09 -6.67
C ALA A 137 -7.61 9.80 -7.20
N GLY A 138 -7.55 11.12 -7.31
CA GLY A 138 -8.52 11.91 -8.06
C GLY A 138 -8.21 11.92 -9.55
N ILE A 139 -9.24 12.14 -10.37
CA ILE A 139 -9.10 12.38 -11.82
C ILE A 139 -9.57 13.80 -12.08
N ASN A 140 -8.72 14.63 -12.68
CA ASN A 140 -9.13 15.95 -13.16
C ASN A 140 -9.90 15.80 -14.48
N ALA A 141 -11.20 16.12 -14.47
CA ALA A 141 -12.09 15.98 -15.63
C ALA A 141 -11.94 17.10 -16.68
N GLY A 142 -10.87 17.90 -16.63
CA GLY A 142 -10.75 19.15 -17.40
C GLY A 142 -9.76 19.17 -18.56
N ASP A 143 -8.89 18.19 -18.72
CA ASP A 143 -7.91 18.17 -19.81
C ASP A 143 -7.89 16.82 -20.55
N SER A 144 -7.57 16.86 -21.84
CA SER A 144 -7.53 15.70 -22.76
C SER A 144 -6.45 14.64 -22.44
N GLN A 145 -5.69 14.84 -21.38
CA GLN A 145 -4.91 13.84 -20.66
C GLN A 145 -5.36 13.88 -19.20
N SER A 146 -5.95 12.78 -18.72
CA SER A 146 -6.39 12.63 -17.33
C SER A 146 -5.19 12.65 -16.39
N ASP A 147 -4.79 13.84 -15.95
CA ASP A 147 -3.74 13.96 -14.96
C ASP A 147 -4.23 13.41 -13.62
N LEU A 148 -3.55 12.38 -13.17
CA LEU A 148 -3.81 11.78 -11.86
C LEU A 148 -3.52 12.80 -10.76
N THR A 149 -4.53 13.12 -9.97
CA THR A 149 -4.36 14.01 -8.82
C THR A 149 -4.19 13.20 -7.54
N VAL A 150 -3.04 13.34 -6.91
CA VAL A 150 -2.79 12.76 -5.59
C VAL A 150 -3.49 13.60 -4.54
N ARG A 151 -4.52 13.03 -3.91
CA ARG A 151 -5.28 13.71 -2.85
C ARG A 151 -4.43 13.89 -1.61
N GLY A 152 -4.42 15.10 -1.04
CA GLY A 152 -3.65 15.43 0.16
C GLY A 152 -2.13 15.39 0.00
N LYS A 153 -1.60 15.43 -1.24
CA LYS A 153 -0.16 15.29 -1.55
C LYS A 153 0.73 16.13 -0.63
N GLU A 154 0.53 17.44 -0.62
CA GLU A 154 1.38 18.36 0.16
C GLU A 154 1.37 18.05 1.66
N LYS A 155 0.18 17.75 2.22
CA LYS A 155 0.04 17.43 3.64
C LYS A 155 0.68 16.09 4.00
N MET A 156 0.55 15.09 3.13
CA MET A 156 1.20 13.79 3.31
C MET A 156 2.72 13.92 3.22
N GLN A 157 3.23 14.73 2.28
CA GLN A 157 4.67 15.03 2.21
C GLN A 157 5.17 15.78 3.46
N GLN A 158 4.41 16.77 3.95
CA GLN A 158 4.72 17.47 5.20
C GLN A 158 4.71 16.54 6.42
N ALA A 159 3.87 15.49 6.38
CA ALA A 159 3.82 14.44 7.40
C ALA A 159 4.92 13.36 7.22
N GLY A 160 5.86 13.55 6.29
CA GLY A 160 7.00 12.65 6.09
C GLY A 160 6.77 11.48 5.13
N PHE A 161 5.64 11.45 4.42
CA PHE A 161 5.35 10.38 3.46
C PHE A 161 5.97 10.65 2.10
N GLN A 162 6.59 9.63 1.52
CA GLN A 162 6.89 9.59 0.09
C GLN A 162 5.57 9.41 -0.69
N ILE A 163 5.48 10.05 -1.84
CA ILE A 163 4.29 9.91 -2.71
C ILE A 163 4.63 9.02 -3.87
N TRP A 164 3.93 7.90 -3.94
CA TRP A 164 3.98 6.99 -5.08
C TRP A 164 2.68 7.04 -5.84
N THR A 165 2.72 6.77 -7.15
CA THR A 165 1.51 6.65 -7.95
C THR A 165 1.50 5.34 -8.73
N LEU A 166 0.31 4.76 -8.88
CA LEU A 166 0.08 3.59 -9.71
C LEU A 166 -0.98 3.93 -10.77
N THR A 167 -0.60 3.86 -12.03
CA THR A 167 -1.45 4.23 -13.17
C THR A 167 -1.49 3.15 -14.24
N ARG A 168 -2.50 3.26 -15.12
CA ARG A 168 -2.68 2.43 -16.28
C ARG A 168 -2.92 3.31 -17.51
N LYS A 169 -1.96 3.35 -18.44
CA LYS A 169 -2.08 4.18 -19.65
C LYS A 169 -3.06 3.63 -20.70
N GLN A 170 -3.30 2.32 -20.69
CA GLN A 170 -4.17 1.62 -21.66
C GLN A 170 -4.71 0.33 -21.02
N ASP A 171 -5.76 -0.22 -21.62
CA ASP A 171 -6.30 -1.50 -21.16
C ASP A 171 -5.28 -2.63 -21.27
N GLY A 172 -5.39 -3.61 -20.36
CA GLY A 172 -4.49 -4.76 -20.29
C GLY A 172 -3.62 -4.78 -19.03
N PRO A 173 -2.57 -5.61 -19.00
CA PRO A 173 -1.78 -5.87 -17.80
C PRO A 173 -0.71 -4.83 -17.50
N LYS A 174 -0.42 -3.90 -18.42
CA LYS A 174 0.64 -2.89 -18.26
C LYS A 174 0.29 -1.87 -17.18
N ARG A 175 1.26 -1.54 -16.35
CA ARG A 175 1.16 -0.54 -15.28
C ARG A 175 2.39 0.36 -15.26
N THR A 176 2.21 1.52 -14.68
CA THR A 176 3.28 2.47 -14.40
C THR A 176 3.25 2.78 -12.92
N VAL A 177 4.34 2.51 -12.22
CA VAL A 177 4.58 2.97 -10.85
C VAL A 177 5.56 4.13 -10.92
N THR A 178 5.20 5.26 -10.31
CA THR A 178 6.11 6.41 -10.21
C THR A 178 6.55 6.57 -8.75
N ILE A 179 7.86 6.62 -8.53
CA ILE A 179 8.50 6.73 -7.23
C ILE A 179 9.48 7.90 -7.30
N ASN A 180 9.25 8.98 -6.56
CA ASN A 180 10.14 10.14 -6.54
C ASN A 180 10.55 10.61 -7.95
N ASP A 181 9.58 10.72 -8.87
CA ASP A 181 9.75 11.07 -10.29
C ASP A 181 10.42 10.00 -11.17
N GLU A 182 10.88 8.89 -10.59
CA GLU A 182 11.34 7.72 -11.34
C GLU A 182 10.13 6.89 -11.81
N ILE A 183 10.14 6.53 -13.09
CA ILE A 183 9.06 5.78 -13.74
C ILE A 183 9.47 4.33 -13.90
N ILE A 184 8.71 3.42 -13.27
CA ILE A 184 8.87 1.97 -13.41
C ILE A 184 7.73 1.44 -14.27
N GLU A 185 8.03 1.05 -15.50
CA GLU A 185 7.07 0.35 -16.35
C GLU A 185 7.07 -1.15 -16.04
N CYS A 186 5.90 -1.70 -15.79
CA CYS A 186 5.72 -3.08 -15.35
C CYS A 186 4.45 -3.71 -15.92
N ARG A 187 4.26 -4.99 -15.60
CA ARG A 187 3.02 -5.72 -15.88
C ARG A 187 2.52 -6.36 -14.60
N ILE A 188 1.21 -6.56 -14.52
CA ILE A 188 0.59 -7.42 -13.51
C ILE A 188 0.31 -8.77 -14.14
N ASP A 189 0.74 -9.85 -13.50
CA ASP A 189 0.38 -11.23 -13.79
C ASP A 189 0.04 -11.99 -12.50
N ASP A 190 0.01 -13.32 -12.55
CA ASP A 190 -0.34 -14.15 -11.38
C ASP A 190 0.73 -14.07 -10.28
N GLU A 191 1.98 -13.82 -10.61
CA GLU A 191 3.09 -13.64 -9.65
C GLU A 191 3.15 -12.21 -9.07
N GLY A 192 2.32 -11.28 -9.57
CA GLY A 192 2.26 -9.88 -9.14
C GLY A 192 2.82 -8.90 -10.14
N PHE A 193 3.69 -8.00 -9.68
CA PHE A 193 4.33 -7.00 -10.53
C PHE A 193 5.66 -7.53 -11.06
N VAL A 194 5.76 -7.66 -12.38
CA VAL A 194 6.93 -8.17 -13.07
C VAL A 194 7.50 -7.14 -14.05
N ALA A 195 8.80 -7.23 -14.31
CA ALA A 195 9.45 -6.38 -15.29
C ALA A 195 8.82 -6.55 -16.69
N ARG A 196 8.87 -5.47 -17.50
CA ARG A 196 8.33 -5.46 -18.85
C ARG A 196 9.15 -6.32 -19.80
#